data_3c6ce1c2da0122c4765a273e8f35ee4f
#
_entry.id   3c6ce1c2da0122c4765a273e8f35ee4f
#
_cell.length_a   1.000
_cell.length_b   1.000
_cell.length_c   1.000
_cell.angle_alpha   90.00
_cell.angle_beta   90.00
_cell.angle_gamma   90.00
#
_symmetry.space_group_name_H-M   'P 1'
#
loop_
_entity.id
_entity.type
_entity.pdbx_description
1 polymer ?
#
loop_
_entity_poly.entity_id
_entity_poly.type
_entity_poly.pdbx_seq_one_letter_code
_entity_poly.pdbx_strand_id
1 'polypeptide(L)'
;TDTAFLDHMHCYIPGWEIPKFRPEHFTNDYGFISDYLAEFIRELRKEQYGDALDKYFRLGKNLNQRDTIAVRKMVGGFIKLLYPDGEYTKEELEEVLKISLEMRRRVKEQLKKLGGMEFYDVNFSYIDNETFEEFYVSVPEQGGGKLIPEGMCNPGQVYTVAQGKTGMLGVFRLESQMMPGNGKFER
;
A
#
# COMPACT_ATOMS: atom_id res chain seq x y z
N THR A 1 9.42 -19.94 -6.09
CA THR A 1 9.00 -19.18 -4.89
C THR A 1 7.52 -19.47 -4.68
N ASP A 2 7.15 -19.86 -3.48
CA ASP A 2 5.78 -20.22 -3.14
C ASP A 2 4.94 -18.94 -2.98
N THR A 3 4.09 -18.64 -3.97
CA THR A 3 3.20 -17.49 -3.95
C THR A 3 2.18 -17.58 -2.82
N ALA A 4 1.76 -18.80 -2.43
CA ALA A 4 0.83 -19.01 -1.34
C ALA A 4 1.45 -18.58 0.01
N PHE A 5 2.73 -18.86 0.24
CA PHE A 5 3.44 -18.39 1.43
C PHE A 5 3.49 -16.86 1.49
N LEU A 6 3.84 -16.22 0.39
CA LEU A 6 3.91 -14.76 0.33
C LEU A 6 2.53 -14.09 0.50
N ASP A 7 1.47 -14.73 0.00
CA ASP A 7 0.10 -14.23 0.16
C ASP A 7 -0.41 -14.30 1.62
N HIS A 8 0.28 -15.03 2.49
CA HIS A 8 0.02 -15.00 3.93
C HIS A 8 0.62 -13.79 4.66
N MET A 9 1.52 -13.04 4.02
CA MET A 9 2.07 -11.82 4.61
C MET A 9 0.98 -10.75 4.68
N HIS A 10 0.81 -10.12 5.85
CA HIS A 10 -0.25 -9.15 6.04
C HIS A 10 0.10 -7.79 5.42
N CYS A 11 1.38 -7.39 5.50
CA CYS A 11 1.84 -6.10 5.02
C CYS A 11 3.18 -6.21 4.29
N TYR A 12 3.48 -5.21 3.47
CA TYR A 12 4.77 -5.04 2.83
C TYR A 12 5.24 -3.58 2.97
N ILE A 13 6.41 -3.42 3.55
CA ILE A 13 7.09 -2.13 3.70
C ILE A 13 8.42 -2.25 2.96
N PRO A 14 8.62 -1.52 1.85
CA PRO A 14 9.88 -1.57 1.13
C PRO A 14 10.99 -0.90 1.93
N GLY A 15 12.15 -1.56 2.02
CA GLY A 15 13.28 -1.08 2.81
C GLY A 15 13.81 0.29 2.38
N TRP A 16 13.61 0.69 1.12
CA TRP A 16 14.03 2.02 0.64
C TRP A 16 13.14 3.17 1.13
N GLU A 17 11.92 2.90 1.60
CA GLU A 17 11.06 3.89 2.25
C GLU A 17 11.45 4.13 3.71
N ILE A 18 12.26 3.25 4.30
CA ILE A 18 12.75 3.41 5.65
C ILE A 18 13.96 4.37 5.60
N PRO A 19 13.90 5.50 6.32
CA PRO A 19 15.02 6.45 6.35
C PRO A 19 16.31 5.79 6.82
N LYS A 20 17.43 6.09 6.16
CA LYS A 20 18.74 5.68 6.66
C LYS A 20 19.00 6.32 8.02
N PHE A 21 19.59 5.55 8.91
CA PHE A 21 19.96 6.03 10.23
C PHE A 21 20.94 7.19 10.11
N ARG A 22 20.70 8.28 10.81
CA ARG A 22 21.50 9.50 10.83
C ARG A 22 21.76 9.93 12.26
N PRO A 23 22.81 10.74 12.53
CA PRO A 23 23.06 11.25 13.86
C PRO A 23 21.88 11.98 14.50
N GLU A 24 21.05 12.66 13.69
CA GLU A 24 19.86 13.39 14.16
C GLU A 24 18.76 12.47 14.73
N HIS A 25 18.83 11.17 14.45
CA HIS A 25 17.88 10.18 14.98
C HIS A 25 18.23 9.73 16.41
N PHE A 26 19.41 10.08 16.91
CA PHE A 26 19.76 9.83 18.30
C PHE A 26 19.20 10.95 19.17
N THR A 27 18.60 10.56 20.27
CA THR A 27 18.16 11.50 21.31
C THR A 27 19.08 11.38 22.53
N ASN A 28 19.27 12.49 23.23
CA ASN A 28 19.88 12.51 24.54
C ASN A 28 18.83 12.52 25.67
N ASP A 29 17.55 12.51 25.29
CA ASP A 29 16.45 12.48 26.21
C ASP A 29 16.15 11.06 26.68
N TYR A 30 15.48 10.95 27.83
CA TYR A 30 15.03 9.67 28.34
C TYR A 30 13.88 9.15 27.46
N GLY A 31 13.98 7.90 27.03
CA GLY A 31 12.97 7.19 26.26
C GLY A 31 12.28 6.13 27.10
N PHE A 32 11.30 5.46 26.51
CA PHE A 32 10.69 4.29 27.12
C PHE A 32 11.72 3.15 27.24
N ILE A 33 11.71 2.50 28.38
CA ILE A 33 12.46 1.24 28.56
C ILE A 33 11.82 0.19 27.66
N SER A 34 12.60 -0.46 26.83
CA SER A 34 12.13 -1.47 25.85
C SER A 34 11.35 -2.61 26.52
N ASP A 35 11.75 -3.00 27.72
CA ASP A 35 11.07 -4.05 28.49
C ASP A 35 9.66 -3.63 28.92
N TYR A 36 9.50 -2.38 29.34
CA TYR A 36 8.17 -1.83 29.64
C TYR A 36 7.28 -1.81 28.39
N LEU A 37 7.81 -1.34 27.26
CA LEU A 37 7.08 -1.32 26.00
C LEU A 37 6.66 -2.74 25.60
N ALA A 38 7.55 -3.72 25.78
CA ALA A 38 7.26 -5.12 25.46
C ALA A 38 6.11 -5.68 26.31
N GLU A 39 6.11 -5.40 27.64
CA GLU A 39 5.02 -5.82 28.52
C GLU A 39 3.72 -5.06 28.22
N PHE A 40 3.78 -3.77 27.90
CA PHE A 40 2.62 -3.00 27.49
C PHE A 40 1.97 -3.59 26.22
N ILE A 41 2.76 -3.87 25.18
CA ILE A 41 2.28 -4.52 23.94
C ILE A 41 1.72 -5.92 24.26
N ARG A 42 2.31 -6.63 25.20
CA ARG A 42 1.82 -7.95 25.64
C ARG A 42 0.44 -7.87 26.27
N GLU A 43 0.20 -6.86 27.13
CA GLU A 43 -1.13 -6.63 27.71
C GLU A 43 -2.16 -6.28 26.64
N LEU A 44 -1.81 -5.44 25.64
CA LEU A 44 -2.69 -5.08 24.53
C LEU A 44 -3.13 -6.29 23.68
N ARG A 45 -2.45 -7.43 23.77
CA ARG A 45 -2.90 -8.67 23.08
C ARG A 45 -4.21 -9.22 23.62
N LYS A 46 -4.58 -8.87 24.85
CA LYS A 46 -5.83 -9.31 25.48
C LYS A 46 -7.05 -8.59 24.88
N GLU A 47 -6.85 -7.39 24.36
CA GLU A 47 -7.89 -6.60 23.72
C GLU A 47 -8.19 -7.15 22.30
N GLN A 48 -9.45 -7.07 21.89
CA GLN A 48 -9.92 -7.56 20.60
C GLN A 48 -10.63 -6.43 19.84
N TYR A 49 -9.98 -5.95 18.78
CA TYR A 49 -10.52 -4.92 17.88
C TYR A 49 -10.72 -5.45 16.45
N GLY A 50 -10.91 -6.77 16.29
CA GLY A 50 -11.09 -7.38 14.97
C GLY A 50 -12.33 -6.88 14.23
N ASP A 51 -13.37 -6.50 14.97
CA ASP A 51 -14.65 -6.03 14.44
C ASP A 51 -14.81 -4.50 14.52
N ALA A 52 -13.77 -3.78 14.94
CA ALA A 52 -13.79 -2.32 15.02
C ALA A 52 -14.17 -1.66 13.69
N LEU A 53 -13.71 -2.25 12.58
CA LEU A 53 -14.04 -1.83 11.24
C LEU A 53 -15.54 -1.75 10.99
N ASP A 54 -16.28 -2.78 11.41
CA ASP A 54 -17.69 -2.98 11.04
C ASP A 54 -18.62 -1.90 11.65
N LYS A 55 -18.12 -1.13 12.60
CA LYS A 55 -18.86 -0.01 13.21
C LYS A 55 -19.19 1.07 12.16
N TYR A 56 -18.25 1.38 11.28
CA TYR A 56 -18.39 2.50 10.35
C TYR A 56 -18.18 2.08 8.88
N PHE A 57 -17.44 1.01 8.62
CA PHE A 57 -17.02 0.63 7.30
C PHE A 57 -17.18 -0.86 7.04
N ARG A 58 -17.18 -1.23 5.77
CA ARG A 58 -17.05 -2.60 5.30
C ARG A 58 -16.07 -2.66 4.14
N LEU A 59 -15.41 -3.80 4.00
CA LEU A 59 -14.44 -4.01 2.93
C LEU A 59 -15.15 -4.24 1.59
N GLY A 60 -14.52 -3.76 0.52
CA GLY A 60 -15.02 -3.94 -0.83
C GLY A 60 -14.97 -5.39 -1.31
N LYS A 61 -15.67 -5.66 -2.42
CA LYS A 61 -15.87 -7.02 -2.94
C LYS A 61 -14.62 -7.68 -3.51
N ASN A 62 -13.60 -6.89 -3.87
CA ASN A 62 -12.39 -7.38 -4.53
C ASN A 62 -11.32 -7.92 -3.57
N LEU A 63 -11.58 -7.88 -2.27
CA LEU A 63 -10.72 -8.48 -1.27
C LEU A 63 -11.10 -9.95 -1.08
N ASN A 64 -10.14 -10.84 -1.25
CA ASN A 64 -10.34 -12.23 -0.92
C ASN A 64 -10.30 -12.46 0.62
N GLN A 65 -10.55 -13.70 1.05
CA GLN A 65 -10.58 -14.01 2.48
C GLN A 65 -9.25 -13.71 3.18
N ARG A 66 -8.09 -13.96 2.54
CA ARG A 66 -6.77 -13.67 3.11
C ARG A 66 -6.53 -12.16 3.25
N ASP A 67 -6.98 -11.39 2.26
CA ASP A 67 -6.89 -9.93 2.29
C ASP A 67 -7.74 -9.36 3.41
N THR A 68 -8.97 -9.84 3.56
CA THR A 68 -9.88 -9.45 4.62
C THR A 68 -9.29 -9.73 6.02
N ILE A 69 -8.75 -10.93 6.22
CA ILE A 69 -8.09 -11.30 7.49
C ILE A 69 -6.88 -10.39 7.75
N ALA A 70 -6.05 -10.16 6.75
CA ALA A 70 -4.87 -9.33 6.88
C ALA A 70 -5.21 -7.88 7.25
N VAL A 71 -6.17 -7.27 6.54
CA VAL A 71 -6.63 -5.89 6.81
C VAL A 71 -7.23 -5.78 8.20
N ARG A 72 -8.15 -6.68 8.59
CA ARG A 72 -8.75 -6.66 9.93
C ARG A 72 -7.72 -6.80 11.05
N LYS A 73 -6.71 -7.65 10.88
CA LYS A 73 -5.62 -7.80 11.86
C LYS A 73 -4.76 -6.54 11.95
N MET A 74 -4.46 -5.90 10.83
CA MET A 74 -3.71 -4.65 10.84
C MET A 74 -4.50 -3.51 11.48
N VAL A 75 -5.77 -3.34 11.11
CA VAL A 75 -6.66 -2.34 11.73
C VAL A 75 -6.71 -2.54 13.26
N GLY A 76 -6.98 -3.76 13.71
CA GLY A 76 -6.98 -4.06 15.15
C GLY A 76 -5.63 -3.83 15.83
N GLY A 77 -4.53 -4.11 15.14
CA GLY A 77 -3.18 -3.84 15.63
C GLY A 77 -2.88 -2.33 15.75
N PHE A 78 -3.23 -1.55 14.74
CA PHE A 78 -3.05 -0.10 14.79
C PHE A 78 -3.92 0.57 15.85
N ILE A 79 -5.17 0.14 16.00
CA ILE A 79 -6.04 0.67 17.09
C ILE A 79 -5.38 0.45 18.45
N LYS A 80 -4.88 -0.76 18.72
CA LYS A 80 -4.19 -1.06 19.98
C LYS A 80 -2.98 -0.18 20.25
N LEU A 81 -2.26 0.20 19.20
CA LEU A 81 -1.04 1.00 19.33
C LEU A 81 -1.32 2.51 19.42
N LEU A 82 -2.29 2.99 18.67
CA LEU A 82 -2.60 4.42 18.55
C LEU A 82 -3.68 4.86 19.55
N TYR A 83 -4.63 3.98 19.82
CA TYR A 83 -5.79 4.23 20.66
C TYR A 83 -5.95 3.10 21.70
N PRO A 84 -4.99 2.95 22.63
CA PRO A 84 -4.96 1.82 23.57
C PRO A 84 -6.12 1.84 24.58
N ASP A 85 -6.76 2.99 24.76
CA ASP A 85 -7.97 3.19 25.55
C ASP A 85 -9.26 2.76 24.82
N GLY A 86 -9.16 2.48 23.53
CA GLY A 86 -10.30 2.10 22.69
C GLY A 86 -11.16 3.28 22.21
N GLU A 87 -10.75 4.50 22.50
CA GLU A 87 -11.47 5.72 22.10
C GLU A 87 -10.87 6.26 20.79
N TYR A 88 -11.62 6.17 19.71
CA TYR A 88 -11.24 6.66 18.38
C TYR A 88 -12.48 7.16 17.62
N THR A 89 -12.27 8.16 16.76
CA THR A 89 -13.31 8.71 15.89
C THR A 89 -13.45 7.89 14.62
N LYS A 90 -14.48 8.19 13.82
CA LYS A 90 -14.69 7.59 12.50
C LYS A 90 -13.54 7.92 11.55
N GLU A 91 -13.08 9.16 11.58
CA GLU A 91 -11.98 9.66 10.73
C GLU A 91 -10.65 8.97 11.07
N GLU A 92 -10.35 8.82 12.34
CA GLU A 92 -9.15 8.12 12.82
C GLU A 92 -9.17 6.64 12.41
N LEU A 93 -10.32 5.98 12.53
CA LEU A 93 -10.48 4.61 12.05
C LEU A 93 -10.32 4.53 10.53
N GLU A 94 -10.84 5.51 9.79
CA GLU A 94 -10.70 5.58 8.33
C GLU A 94 -9.23 5.69 7.90
N GLU A 95 -8.44 6.52 8.57
CA GLU A 95 -7.00 6.63 8.30
C GLU A 95 -6.27 5.31 8.55
N VAL A 96 -6.56 4.65 9.67
CA VAL A 96 -6.02 3.32 9.99
C VAL A 96 -6.42 2.29 8.93
N LEU A 97 -7.67 2.34 8.47
CA LEU A 97 -8.18 1.46 7.42
C LEU A 97 -7.46 1.69 6.09
N LYS A 98 -7.30 2.94 5.66
CA LYS A 98 -6.59 3.30 4.42
C LYS A 98 -5.15 2.79 4.43
N ILE A 99 -4.43 2.99 5.53
CA ILE A 99 -3.06 2.49 5.69
C ILE A 99 -3.03 0.96 5.62
N SER A 100 -3.95 0.29 6.29
CA SER A 100 -4.01 -1.18 6.32
C SER A 100 -4.32 -1.77 4.94
N LEU A 101 -5.25 -1.16 4.21
CA LEU A 101 -5.57 -1.55 2.84
C LEU A 101 -4.37 -1.35 1.91
N GLU A 102 -3.71 -0.20 2.00
CA GLU A 102 -2.53 0.10 1.17
C GLU A 102 -1.38 -0.87 1.45
N MET A 103 -1.07 -1.15 2.71
CA MET A 103 -0.02 -2.11 3.06
C MET A 103 -0.31 -3.51 2.54
N ARG A 104 -1.57 -3.96 2.60
CA ARG A 104 -1.98 -5.25 2.04
C ARG A 104 -1.96 -5.24 0.51
N ARG A 105 -2.40 -4.15 -0.10
CA ARG A 105 -2.32 -3.96 -1.55
C ARG A 105 -0.87 -4.10 -2.05
N ARG A 106 0.10 -3.55 -1.33
CA ARG A 106 1.53 -3.67 -1.64
C ARG A 106 2.02 -5.13 -1.65
N VAL A 107 1.46 -5.99 -0.81
CA VAL A 107 1.73 -7.44 -0.88
C VAL A 107 1.27 -8.00 -2.22
N LYS A 108 0.07 -7.66 -2.67
CA LYS A 108 -0.44 -8.08 -3.98
C LYS A 108 0.41 -7.55 -5.14
N GLU A 109 0.91 -6.32 -5.03
CA GLU A 109 1.85 -5.76 -6.00
C GLU A 109 3.14 -6.58 -6.14
N GLN A 110 3.65 -7.12 -5.04
CA GLN A 110 4.82 -8.01 -5.12
C GLN A 110 4.45 -9.37 -5.72
N LEU A 111 3.27 -9.90 -5.40
CA LEU A 111 2.79 -11.16 -5.96
C LEU A 111 2.59 -11.08 -7.47
N LYS A 112 2.12 -9.95 -8.00
CA LYS A 112 2.04 -9.69 -9.45
C LYS A 112 3.39 -9.90 -10.15
N LYS A 113 4.49 -9.52 -9.52
CA LYS A 113 5.85 -9.65 -10.09
C LYS A 113 6.33 -11.10 -10.14
N LEU A 114 5.77 -11.97 -9.31
CA LEU A 114 6.16 -13.37 -9.21
C LEU A 114 5.34 -14.30 -10.12
N GLY A 115 4.25 -13.81 -10.64
CA GLY A 115 3.37 -14.55 -11.57
C GLY A 115 1.97 -14.77 -11.02
N GLY A 116 1.05 -15.09 -11.92
CA GLY A 116 -0.36 -15.37 -11.64
C GLY A 116 -1.28 -14.22 -12.03
N MET A 117 -2.12 -14.47 -13.05
CA MET A 117 -3.13 -13.50 -13.52
C MET A 117 -4.12 -13.10 -12.41
N GLU A 118 -4.29 -13.96 -11.42
CA GLU A 118 -5.17 -13.78 -10.26
C GLU A 118 -4.83 -12.58 -9.37
N PHE A 119 -3.60 -12.04 -9.48
CA PHE A 119 -3.15 -10.90 -8.68
C PHE A 119 -3.24 -9.56 -9.42
N TYR A 120 -3.72 -9.54 -10.65
CA TYR A 120 -3.66 -8.34 -11.50
C TYR A 120 -4.83 -7.37 -11.30
N ASP A 121 -6.03 -7.86 -10.99
CA ASP A 121 -7.24 -7.04 -10.84
C ASP A 121 -7.58 -6.74 -9.38
N VAL A 122 -6.60 -6.41 -8.57
CA VAL A 122 -6.83 -6.15 -7.15
C VAL A 122 -7.01 -4.66 -6.90
N ASN A 123 -8.22 -4.18 -7.05
CA ASN A 123 -8.64 -2.85 -6.60
C ASN A 123 -9.21 -2.97 -5.18
N PHE A 124 -8.42 -2.57 -4.19
CA PHE A 124 -8.87 -2.55 -2.81
C PHE A 124 -9.73 -1.34 -2.54
N SER A 125 -10.86 -1.58 -1.90
CA SER A 125 -11.82 -0.55 -1.56
C SER A 125 -12.44 -0.81 -0.19
N TYR A 126 -13.05 0.22 0.35
CA TYR A 126 -13.93 0.15 1.51
C TYR A 126 -15.19 0.96 1.24
N ILE A 127 -16.26 0.63 1.94
CA ILE A 127 -17.57 1.25 1.78
C ILE A 127 -17.94 1.85 3.13
N ASP A 128 -18.31 3.11 3.13
CA ASP A 128 -18.89 3.78 4.30
C ASP A 128 -20.31 3.25 4.56
N ASN A 129 -20.59 2.83 5.79
CA ASN A 129 -21.87 2.22 6.15
C ASN A 129 -23.03 3.24 6.23
N GLU A 130 -22.73 4.53 6.35
CA GLU A 130 -23.74 5.60 6.43
C GLU A 130 -24.08 6.15 5.05
N THR A 131 -23.05 6.47 4.25
CA THR A 131 -23.25 7.08 2.91
C THR A 131 -23.40 6.05 1.81
N PHE A 132 -22.97 4.81 2.05
CA PHE A 132 -22.87 3.74 1.04
C PHE A 132 -21.91 4.06 -0.12
N GLU A 133 -21.10 5.08 0.03
CA GLU A 133 -20.06 5.40 -0.95
C GLU A 133 -18.90 4.43 -0.84
N GLU A 134 -18.38 4.02 -2.00
CA GLU A 134 -17.23 3.15 -2.11
C GLU A 134 -15.98 3.96 -2.45
N PHE A 135 -14.96 3.83 -1.60
CA PHE A 135 -13.68 4.51 -1.75
C PHE A 135 -12.59 3.51 -2.10
N TYR A 136 -11.88 3.78 -3.17
CA TYR A 136 -10.75 2.96 -3.59
C TYR A 136 -9.46 3.49 -2.98
N VAL A 137 -8.67 2.58 -2.43
CA VAL A 137 -7.30 2.90 -2.05
C VAL A 137 -6.51 3.03 -3.33
N SER A 138 -6.26 4.28 -3.71
CA SER A 138 -5.42 4.57 -4.86
C SER A 138 -4.01 4.04 -4.57
N VAL A 139 -3.49 3.35 -5.55
CA VAL A 139 -2.06 3.10 -5.65
C VAL A 139 -1.39 4.47 -5.64
N PRO A 140 -0.56 4.80 -4.63
CA PRO A 140 0.53 5.68 -4.97
C PRO A 140 1.33 4.84 -5.95
N GLU A 141 1.23 5.15 -7.23
CA GLU A 141 2.22 4.70 -8.17
C GLU A 141 3.57 4.95 -7.52
N GLN A 142 4.53 4.09 -7.76
CA GLN A 142 5.91 4.42 -7.46
C GLN A 142 6.20 5.73 -8.19
N GLY A 143 5.97 6.86 -7.48
CA GLY A 143 6.01 8.17 -8.08
C GLY A 143 4.71 8.99 -8.05
N GLY A 144 3.58 8.43 -7.59
CA GLY A 144 2.36 9.21 -7.21
C GLY A 144 1.66 10.02 -8.30
N GLY A 145 1.79 9.67 -9.58
CA GLY A 145 1.15 10.39 -10.67
C GLY A 145 0.27 9.50 -11.55
N LYS A 146 -0.68 10.09 -12.25
CA LYS A 146 -1.37 9.40 -13.34
C LYS A 146 -0.33 8.84 -14.32
N LEU A 147 -0.48 7.59 -14.75
CA LEU A 147 0.43 6.93 -15.72
C LEU A 147 0.67 7.80 -16.97
N ILE A 148 -0.36 8.54 -17.35
CA ILE A 148 -0.31 9.54 -18.39
C ILE A 148 -0.64 10.88 -17.74
N PRO A 149 0.29 11.84 -17.67
CA PRO A 149 0.04 13.15 -17.09
C PRO A 149 -1.06 13.89 -17.88
N GLU A 150 -1.89 14.65 -17.18
CA GLU A 150 -2.84 15.55 -17.83
C GLU A 150 -2.08 16.77 -18.34
N GLY A 151 -2.29 17.11 -19.62
CA GLY A 151 -1.70 18.27 -20.26
C GLY A 151 -0.71 17.93 -21.36
N MET A 152 0.04 18.94 -21.81
CA MET A 152 1.07 18.75 -22.83
C MET A 152 2.28 18.02 -22.25
N CYS A 153 2.67 16.92 -22.89
CA CYS A 153 3.95 16.27 -22.61
C CYS A 153 5.13 17.17 -23.01
N ASN A 154 6.24 17.01 -22.33
CA ASN A 154 7.48 17.67 -22.75
C ASN A 154 7.89 17.20 -24.14
N PRO A 155 8.48 18.09 -24.96
CA PRO A 155 9.00 17.69 -26.26
C PRO A 155 9.95 16.50 -26.14
N GLY A 156 9.75 15.49 -26.97
CA GLY A 156 10.55 14.26 -26.92
C GLY A 156 10.01 13.17 -26.00
N GLN A 157 8.87 13.39 -25.32
CA GLN A 157 8.19 12.37 -24.52
C GLN A 157 6.90 11.91 -25.19
N VAL A 158 6.72 10.61 -25.31
CA VAL A 158 5.51 9.98 -25.88
C VAL A 158 5.11 8.83 -24.98
N TYR A 159 3.82 8.73 -24.69
CA TYR A 159 3.25 7.59 -24.00
C TYR A 159 2.63 6.64 -25.03
N THR A 160 2.96 5.37 -24.93
CA THR A 160 2.38 4.32 -25.78
C THR A 160 1.75 3.24 -24.92
N VAL A 161 0.66 2.68 -25.43
CA VAL A 161 0.02 1.52 -24.83
C VAL A 161 0.41 0.30 -25.66
N ALA A 162 0.99 -0.69 -25.02
CA ALA A 162 1.35 -1.94 -25.68
C ALA A 162 0.86 -3.13 -24.89
N GLN A 163 0.53 -4.19 -25.61
CA GLN A 163 0.12 -5.45 -25.02
C GLN A 163 1.36 -6.30 -24.73
N GLY A 164 1.52 -6.72 -23.47
CA GLY A 164 2.57 -7.65 -23.08
C GLY A 164 2.30 -9.08 -23.57
N LYS A 165 3.31 -9.97 -23.41
CA LYS A 165 3.19 -11.40 -23.76
C LYS A 165 2.04 -12.12 -23.01
N THR A 166 1.61 -11.58 -21.90
CA THR A 166 0.51 -12.08 -21.05
C THR A 166 -0.88 -11.58 -21.47
N GLY A 167 -0.95 -10.79 -22.56
CA GLY A 167 -2.21 -10.19 -23.01
C GLY A 167 -2.61 -8.89 -22.31
N MET A 168 -1.83 -8.45 -21.33
CA MET A 168 -2.11 -7.23 -20.56
C MET A 168 -1.63 -5.98 -21.30
N LEU A 169 -2.43 -4.92 -21.18
CA LEU A 169 -2.08 -3.59 -21.66
C LEU A 169 -1.20 -2.89 -20.62
N GLY A 170 -0.03 -2.44 -21.07
CA GLY A 170 0.88 -1.62 -20.28
C GLY A 170 1.06 -0.25 -20.92
N VAL A 171 1.25 0.77 -20.11
CA VAL A 171 1.62 2.12 -20.57
C VAL A 171 3.13 2.26 -20.45
N PHE A 172 3.77 2.65 -21.55
CA PHE A 172 5.21 2.84 -21.63
C PHE A 172 5.50 4.30 -22.00
N ARG A 173 6.41 4.91 -21.26
CA ARG A 173 6.94 6.23 -21.59
C ARG A 173 8.16 6.06 -22.48
N LEU A 174 8.09 6.59 -23.68
CA LEU A 174 9.21 6.68 -24.60
C LEU A 174 9.81 8.09 -24.50
N GLU A 175 11.10 8.14 -24.32
CA GLU A 175 11.84 9.40 -24.31
C GLU A 175 12.82 9.42 -25.48
N SER A 176 12.79 10.51 -26.24
CA SER A 176 13.78 10.77 -27.29
C SER A 176 14.69 11.90 -26.85
N GLN A 177 15.98 11.69 -26.99
CA GLN A 177 16.98 12.70 -26.71
C GLN A 177 17.71 13.04 -28.00
N MET A 178 17.76 14.32 -28.33
CA MET A 178 18.55 14.80 -29.47
C MET A 178 19.97 15.05 -28.99
N MET A 179 20.92 14.35 -29.59
CA MET A 179 22.33 14.52 -29.29
C MET A 179 23.06 15.06 -30.52
N PRO A 180 24.08 15.92 -30.38
CA PRO A 180 24.94 16.28 -31.50
C PRO A 180 25.57 15.02 -32.07
N GLY A 181 25.36 14.77 -33.34
CA GLY A 181 25.85 13.58 -34.01
C GLY A 181 26.30 13.85 -35.44
N ASN A 182 26.87 12.85 -36.07
CA ASN A 182 27.38 12.91 -37.43
C ASN A 182 26.31 12.67 -38.51
N GLY A 183 25.03 12.70 -38.16
CA GLY A 183 23.91 12.45 -39.06
C GLY A 183 23.70 10.98 -39.45
N LYS A 184 24.37 10.04 -38.81
CA LYS A 184 24.14 8.60 -38.97
C LYS A 184 23.16 8.08 -37.94
N PHE A 185 22.21 7.25 -38.39
CA PHE A 185 21.30 6.55 -37.50
C PHE A 185 21.98 5.25 -37.05
N GLU A 186 22.29 5.18 -35.75
CA GLU A 186 22.77 3.97 -35.10
C GLU A 186 21.62 3.34 -34.29
N ARG A 187 21.46 2.03 -34.46
CA ARG A 187 20.41 1.24 -33.83
C ARG A 187 20.91 0.64 -32.52
#